data_6ba12a01fbae40d595e0ec39c9f03ece
#
_entry.id   6ba12a01fbae40d595e0ec39c9f03ece
#
_cell.length_a   1.000
_cell.length_b   1.000
_cell.length_c   1.000
_cell.angle_alpha   90.00
_cell.angle_beta   90.00
_cell.angle_gamma   90.00
#
_symmetry.space_group_name_H-M   'P 1'
#
loop_
_entity.id
_entity.type
_entity.pdbx_description
1 polymer ?
#
loop_
_entity_poly.entity_id
_entity_poly.type
_entity_poly.pdbx_seq_one_letter_code
_entity_poly.pdbx_strand_id
1 'polypeptide(L)'
;NNSCCAKAIANSGIKKVFISSLDPNPNIKGKGIKFLKQQNIKVIHSSKSLDKFQKINKYFYTYQTLNRPFITLKIAISKNGFSKSPTMNNITSEQTQYFMHRMRLSHDAIAVGMNTLLDDKPKLTCRLQGVEKNIQKIIFSNKKNKIKNYLSLNVDFKKLLYEDFSLFRNLQVQSILIEGGISTFKYFLNCNLFDEIIVCQSNMIIKNSSKKYFLSMKSLKNNFKLKSSYQYGQDTIYKFVD
;
A
#
# COMPACT_ATOMS: atom_id res chain seq x y z
N ASN A 1 18.32 21.65 6.46
CA ASN A 1 19.09 22.08 5.27
C ASN A 1 19.91 20.90 4.72
N ASN A 2 19.25 19.91 4.13
CA ASN A 2 19.98 18.90 3.38
C ASN A 2 20.40 19.51 2.04
N SER A 3 21.71 19.65 1.82
CA SER A 3 22.25 20.04 0.52
C SER A 3 21.72 19.06 -0.53
N CYS A 4 21.26 19.60 -1.69
CA CYS A 4 20.81 18.76 -2.80
C CYS A 4 21.89 17.72 -3.16
N CYS A 5 21.53 16.44 -3.33
CA CYS A 5 22.46 15.36 -3.66
C CYS A 5 23.42 15.71 -4.80
N ALA A 6 22.95 16.47 -5.81
CA ALA A 6 23.79 16.93 -6.91
C ALA A 6 24.91 17.88 -6.46
N LYS A 7 24.65 18.75 -5.48
CA LYS A 7 25.70 19.61 -4.89
C LYS A 7 26.71 18.81 -4.08
N ALA A 8 26.25 17.83 -3.29
CA ALA A 8 27.15 16.96 -2.54
C ALA A 8 28.08 16.16 -3.47
N ILE A 9 27.55 15.63 -4.58
CA ILE A 9 28.35 14.95 -5.61
C ILE A 9 29.36 15.88 -6.24
N ALA A 10 28.97 17.12 -6.58
CA ALA A 10 29.88 18.09 -7.17
C ALA A 10 31.06 18.43 -6.23
N ASN A 11 30.77 18.56 -4.94
CA ASN A 11 31.80 18.91 -3.92
C ASN A 11 32.68 17.71 -3.54
N SER A 12 32.33 16.47 -3.90
CA SER A 12 33.09 15.26 -3.52
C SER A 12 34.20 14.87 -4.47
N GLY A 13 34.43 15.63 -5.55
CA GLY A 13 35.49 15.33 -6.53
C GLY A 13 35.11 14.23 -7.55
N ILE A 14 33.89 13.71 -7.51
CA ILE A 14 33.38 12.71 -8.45
C ILE A 14 33.36 13.28 -9.87
N LYS A 15 33.98 12.56 -10.82
CA LYS A 15 34.07 12.96 -12.24
C LYS A 15 33.01 12.35 -13.15
N LYS A 16 32.37 11.23 -12.70
CA LYS A 16 31.42 10.45 -13.50
C LYS A 16 30.30 9.89 -12.65
N VAL A 17 29.05 10.04 -13.10
CA VAL A 17 27.84 9.56 -12.41
C VAL A 17 26.99 8.74 -13.35
N PHE A 18 26.52 7.59 -12.88
CA PHE A 18 25.54 6.76 -13.58
C PHE A 18 24.17 6.95 -12.95
N ILE A 19 23.16 7.22 -13.77
CA ILE A 19 21.78 7.44 -13.35
C ILE A 19 20.87 6.41 -14.02
N SER A 20 20.14 5.66 -13.21
CA SER A 20 19.22 4.62 -13.71
C SER A 20 17.85 5.17 -14.10
N SER A 21 17.40 6.25 -13.49
CA SER A 21 16.09 6.86 -13.72
C SER A 21 16.12 8.35 -13.46
N LEU A 22 15.28 9.09 -14.18
CA LEU A 22 14.96 10.48 -13.82
C LEU A 22 14.01 10.49 -12.62
N ASP A 23 14.08 11.55 -11.82
CA ASP A 23 13.12 11.77 -10.76
C ASP A 23 11.72 11.91 -11.37
N PRO A 24 10.71 11.14 -10.92
CA PRO A 24 9.34 11.24 -11.42
C PRO A 24 8.67 12.57 -11.05
N ASN A 25 9.16 13.29 -10.04
CA ASN A 25 8.65 14.60 -9.66
C ASN A 25 8.92 15.64 -10.77
N PRO A 26 7.91 16.19 -11.42
CA PRO A 26 8.10 17.15 -12.51
C PRO A 26 8.89 18.40 -12.11
N ASN A 27 8.80 18.79 -10.84
CA ASN A 27 9.53 19.95 -10.30
C ASN A 27 11.03 19.70 -10.12
N ILE A 28 11.48 18.44 -10.11
CA ILE A 28 12.87 18.03 -9.88
C ILE A 28 13.48 17.37 -11.11
N LYS A 29 12.66 16.78 -11.96
CA LYS A 29 13.03 15.99 -13.14
C LYS A 29 14.14 16.66 -13.95
N GLY A 30 15.30 16.02 -14.03
CA GLY A 30 16.43 16.48 -14.85
C GLY A 30 17.25 17.64 -14.27
N LYS A 31 16.77 18.38 -13.27
CA LYS A 31 17.51 19.54 -12.69
C LYS A 31 18.86 19.14 -12.12
N GLY A 32 18.95 18.00 -11.39
CA GLY A 32 20.21 17.48 -10.87
C GLY A 32 21.19 17.11 -11.98
N ILE A 33 20.72 16.51 -13.08
CA ILE A 33 21.56 16.18 -14.25
C ILE A 33 22.13 17.44 -14.89
N LYS A 34 21.28 18.45 -15.11
CA LYS A 34 21.71 19.73 -15.68
C LYS A 34 22.79 20.38 -14.83
N PHE A 35 22.58 20.41 -13.51
CA PHE A 35 23.57 20.95 -12.56
C PHE A 35 24.91 20.19 -12.61
N LEU A 36 24.89 18.85 -12.56
CA LEU A 36 26.12 18.05 -12.60
C LEU A 36 26.90 18.26 -13.90
N LYS A 37 26.22 18.35 -15.05
CA LYS A 37 26.84 18.65 -16.34
C LYS A 37 27.50 20.05 -16.36
N GLN A 38 26.87 21.05 -15.73
CA GLN A 38 27.42 22.39 -15.56
C GLN A 38 28.69 22.42 -14.70
N GLN A 39 28.85 21.43 -13.79
CA GLN A 39 30.06 21.23 -12.98
C GLN A 39 31.08 20.30 -13.65
N ASN A 40 31.00 20.10 -14.96
CA ASN A 40 31.88 19.25 -15.77
C ASN A 40 31.93 17.78 -15.30
N ILE A 41 30.86 17.29 -14.67
CA ILE A 41 30.72 15.89 -14.26
C ILE A 41 30.05 15.12 -15.38
N LYS A 42 30.69 14.04 -15.85
CA LYS A 42 30.12 13.16 -16.88
C LYS A 42 28.91 12.39 -16.32
N VAL A 43 27.73 12.65 -16.85
CA VAL A 43 26.49 11.93 -16.47
C VAL A 43 26.09 10.96 -17.56
N ILE A 44 25.98 9.67 -17.20
CA ILE A 44 25.49 8.59 -18.07
C ILE A 44 24.13 8.17 -17.55
N HIS A 45 23.11 8.35 -18.37
CA HIS A 45 21.74 7.91 -18.06
C HIS A 45 21.43 6.64 -18.85
N SER A 46 20.89 5.62 -18.16
CA SER A 46 20.47 4.35 -18.75
C SER A 46 19.06 4.01 -18.27
N SER A 47 18.11 3.96 -19.18
CA SER A 47 16.72 3.57 -18.90
C SER A 47 16.53 2.07 -18.69
N LYS A 48 17.58 1.25 -18.88
CA LYS A 48 17.50 -0.24 -18.75
C LYS A 48 16.99 -0.72 -17.39
N SER A 49 17.06 0.10 -16.36
CA SER A 49 16.63 -0.22 -14.99
C SER A 49 15.35 0.52 -14.56
N LEU A 50 14.65 1.17 -15.46
CA LEU A 50 13.46 1.98 -15.12
C LEU A 50 12.38 1.12 -14.46
N ASP A 51 12.03 -0.04 -15.02
CA ASP A 51 11.04 -0.95 -14.46
C ASP A 51 11.43 -1.43 -13.06
N LYS A 52 12.73 -1.69 -12.84
CA LYS A 52 13.25 -2.11 -11.54
C LYS A 52 13.15 -0.97 -10.52
N PHE A 53 13.49 0.25 -10.94
CA PHE A 53 13.33 1.45 -10.12
C PHE A 53 11.87 1.66 -9.72
N GLN A 54 10.93 1.60 -10.66
CA GLN A 54 9.50 1.76 -10.39
C GLN A 54 8.98 0.70 -9.41
N LYS A 55 9.39 -0.57 -9.57
CA LYS A 55 9.01 -1.67 -8.67
C LYS A 55 9.52 -1.46 -7.24
N ILE A 56 10.77 -1.02 -7.08
CA ILE A 56 11.39 -0.78 -5.77
C ILE A 56 10.77 0.45 -5.08
N ASN A 57 10.55 1.52 -5.85
CA ASN A 57 10.06 2.81 -5.35
C ASN A 57 8.58 3.05 -5.71
N LYS A 58 7.75 1.98 -5.77
CA LYS A 58 6.37 2.03 -6.26
C LYS A 58 5.51 3.09 -5.56
N TYR A 59 5.66 3.27 -4.25
CA TYR A 59 4.92 4.25 -3.47
C TYR A 59 5.27 5.69 -3.90
N PHE A 60 6.56 6.00 -3.89
CA PHE A 60 7.05 7.30 -4.34
C PHE A 60 6.70 7.58 -5.81
N TYR A 61 6.88 6.58 -6.68
CA TYR A 61 6.57 6.72 -8.10
C TYR A 61 5.09 7.04 -8.33
N THR A 62 4.18 6.24 -7.77
CA THR A 62 2.73 6.48 -7.84
C THR A 62 2.35 7.85 -7.30
N TYR A 63 2.89 8.19 -6.13
CA TYR A 63 2.62 9.48 -5.49
C TYR A 63 3.04 10.68 -6.35
N GLN A 64 4.18 10.61 -7.04
CA GLN A 64 4.67 11.69 -7.88
C GLN A 64 4.02 11.74 -9.27
N THR A 65 3.63 10.60 -9.83
CA THR A 65 3.10 10.53 -11.21
C THR A 65 1.58 10.56 -11.27
N LEU A 66 0.90 9.92 -10.33
CA LEU A 66 -0.57 9.83 -10.30
C LEU A 66 -1.21 10.79 -9.29
N ASN A 67 -0.39 11.58 -8.59
CA ASN A 67 -0.84 12.56 -7.60
C ASN A 67 -1.76 11.97 -6.51
N ARG A 68 -1.56 10.70 -6.13
CA ARG A 68 -2.30 9.99 -5.10
C ARG A 68 -1.44 8.96 -4.37
N PRO A 69 -1.80 8.51 -3.17
CA PRO A 69 -1.13 7.39 -2.52
C PRO A 69 -1.24 6.10 -3.33
N PHE A 70 -0.25 5.23 -3.19
CA PHE A 70 -0.34 3.84 -3.63
C PHE A 70 -1.29 3.07 -2.70
N ILE A 71 -2.28 2.37 -3.25
CA ILE A 71 -3.30 1.67 -2.49
C ILE A 71 -3.10 0.17 -2.59
N THR A 72 -2.84 -0.46 -1.45
CA THR A 72 -2.81 -1.92 -1.30
C THR A 72 -4.09 -2.40 -0.64
N LEU A 73 -4.90 -3.18 -1.34
CA LEU A 73 -6.03 -3.88 -0.74
C LEU A 73 -5.57 -5.19 -0.14
N LYS A 74 -5.89 -5.45 1.12
CA LYS A 74 -5.59 -6.72 1.76
C LYS A 74 -6.83 -7.34 2.38
N ILE A 75 -6.98 -8.65 2.14
CA ILE A 75 -8.01 -9.45 2.79
C ILE A 75 -7.45 -10.81 3.21
N ALA A 76 -7.93 -11.34 4.32
CA ALA A 76 -7.74 -12.73 4.73
C ALA A 76 -9.02 -13.51 4.43
N ILE A 77 -8.88 -14.71 3.85
CA ILE A 77 -9.98 -15.62 3.56
C ILE A 77 -9.62 -17.06 3.91
N SER A 78 -10.62 -17.86 4.23
CA SER A 78 -10.48 -19.31 4.38
C SER A 78 -10.27 -20.02 3.03
N LYS A 79 -9.94 -21.29 3.05
CA LYS A 79 -9.81 -22.14 1.84
C LYS A 79 -11.07 -22.10 0.96
N ASN A 80 -12.24 -22.06 1.58
CA ASN A 80 -13.52 -21.96 0.89
C ASN A 80 -14.04 -20.51 0.71
N GLY A 81 -13.18 -19.49 0.88
CA GLY A 81 -13.44 -18.12 0.45
C GLY A 81 -14.15 -17.20 1.45
N PHE A 82 -14.31 -17.57 2.72
CA PHE A 82 -14.93 -16.71 3.72
C PHE A 82 -13.93 -15.86 4.47
N SER A 83 -14.24 -14.58 4.64
CA SER A 83 -13.39 -13.60 5.34
C SER A 83 -13.72 -13.42 6.83
N LYS A 84 -14.76 -14.09 7.34
CA LYS A 84 -15.16 -14.04 8.76
C LYS A 84 -15.65 -15.42 9.19
N SER A 85 -15.17 -15.86 10.36
CA SER A 85 -15.65 -17.07 11.04
C SER A 85 -16.65 -16.69 12.14
N PRO A 86 -17.74 -17.45 12.34
CA PRO A 86 -18.63 -17.24 13.49
C PRO A 86 -18.00 -17.62 14.83
N THR A 87 -16.96 -18.45 14.83
CA THR A 87 -16.38 -19.03 16.05
C THR A 87 -14.92 -18.61 16.33
N MET A 88 -14.24 -17.99 15.35
CA MET A 88 -12.82 -17.65 15.47
C MET A 88 -12.56 -16.22 15.04
N ASN A 89 -11.71 -15.52 15.79
CA ASN A 89 -11.30 -14.16 15.47
C ASN A 89 -10.23 -14.11 14.36
N ASN A 90 -9.32 -15.08 14.32
CA ASN A 90 -8.26 -15.15 13.33
C ASN A 90 -8.44 -16.38 12.45
N ILE A 91 -8.43 -16.20 11.15
CA ILE A 91 -8.56 -17.28 10.16
C ILE A 91 -7.22 -17.65 9.51
N THR A 92 -6.17 -16.89 9.79
CA THR A 92 -4.81 -17.10 9.25
C THR A 92 -3.84 -17.47 10.36
N SER A 93 -2.76 -18.17 10.00
CA SER A 93 -1.69 -18.61 10.88
C SER A 93 -0.91 -17.44 11.50
N GLU A 94 -0.16 -17.70 12.57
CA GLU A 94 0.70 -16.71 13.21
C GLU A 94 1.77 -16.16 12.25
N GLN A 95 2.34 -17.03 11.42
CA GLN A 95 3.30 -16.61 10.39
C GLN A 95 2.67 -15.57 9.46
N THR A 96 1.45 -15.82 8.99
CA THR A 96 0.72 -14.84 8.15
C THR A 96 0.41 -13.55 8.91
N GLN A 97 0.11 -13.61 10.21
CA GLN A 97 -0.05 -12.41 11.03
C GLN A 97 1.27 -11.63 11.14
N TYR A 98 2.40 -12.30 11.29
CA TYR A 98 3.72 -11.65 11.25
C TYR A 98 3.97 -10.96 9.90
N PHE A 99 3.66 -11.63 8.79
CA PHE A 99 3.72 -11.02 7.46
C PHE A 99 2.86 -9.75 7.38
N MET A 100 1.66 -9.76 7.96
CA MET A 100 0.79 -8.61 8.01
C MET A 100 1.39 -7.44 8.77
N HIS A 101 2.06 -7.70 9.90
CA HIS A 101 2.77 -6.67 10.63
C HIS A 101 3.91 -6.04 9.81
N ARG A 102 4.63 -6.84 9.02
CA ARG A 102 5.64 -6.32 8.07
C ARG A 102 5.00 -5.46 6.98
N MET A 103 3.83 -5.83 6.46
CA MET A 103 3.10 -4.99 5.52
C MET A 103 2.70 -3.65 6.14
N ARG A 104 2.22 -3.64 7.39
CA ARG A 104 1.92 -2.40 8.10
C ARG A 104 3.17 -1.53 8.25
N LEU A 105 4.31 -2.14 8.55
CA LEU A 105 5.58 -1.42 8.64
C LEU A 105 5.96 -0.72 7.31
N SER A 106 5.63 -1.33 6.18
CA SER A 106 6.00 -0.80 4.85
C SER A 106 5.05 0.29 4.31
N HIS A 107 3.91 0.54 4.96
CA HIS A 107 2.94 1.56 4.54
C HIS A 107 2.91 2.75 5.51
N ASP A 108 2.55 3.93 5.00
CA ASP A 108 2.46 5.16 5.81
C ASP A 108 1.14 5.24 6.57
N ALA A 109 0.08 4.68 5.98
CA ALA A 109 -1.24 4.65 6.60
C ALA A 109 -1.89 3.27 6.53
N ILE A 110 -2.74 2.97 7.52
CA ILE A 110 -3.63 1.81 7.54
C ILE A 110 -5.07 2.30 7.57
N ALA A 111 -5.92 1.74 6.72
CA ALA A 111 -7.32 2.10 6.63
C ALA A 111 -8.24 0.90 6.83
N VAL A 112 -9.35 1.12 7.53
CA VAL A 112 -10.45 0.16 7.71
C VAL A 112 -11.80 0.83 7.51
N GLY A 113 -12.84 0.05 7.22
CA GLY A 113 -14.22 0.53 7.25
C GLY A 113 -14.74 0.64 8.69
N MET A 114 -15.74 1.53 8.90
CA MET A 114 -16.35 1.75 10.22
C MET A 114 -16.89 0.45 10.84
N ASN A 115 -17.55 -0.40 10.06
CA ASN A 115 -18.07 -1.67 10.59
C ASN A 115 -16.96 -2.59 11.11
N THR A 116 -15.83 -2.65 10.42
CA THR A 116 -14.64 -3.41 10.87
C THR A 116 -14.10 -2.83 12.18
N LEU A 117 -14.09 -1.51 12.34
CA LEU A 117 -13.65 -0.89 13.57
C LEU A 117 -14.59 -1.24 14.74
N LEU A 118 -15.90 -1.20 14.53
CA LEU A 118 -16.90 -1.47 15.58
C LEU A 118 -16.94 -2.95 15.97
N ASP A 119 -16.91 -3.85 14.96
CA ASP A 119 -17.02 -5.29 15.16
C ASP A 119 -15.75 -5.90 15.76
N ASP A 120 -14.59 -5.57 15.17
CA ASP A 120 -13.33 -6.27 15.46
C ASP A 120 -12.40 -5.46 16.38
N LYS A 121 -12.68 -4.17 16.60
CA LYS A 121 -11.87 -3.22 17.41
C LYS A 121 -10.37 -3.38 17.17
N PRO A 122 -9.90 -3.38 15.90
CA PRO A 122 -8.52 -3.69 15.57
C PRO A 122 -7.59 -2.58 16.07
N LYS A 123 -6.47 -2.98 16.68
CA LYS A 123 -5.47 -2.01 17.17
C LYS A 123 -4.77 -1.22 16.06
N LEU A 124 -4.73 -1.76 14.84
CA LEU A 124 -4.07 -1.17 13.66
C LEU A 124 -2.64 -0.67 13.95
N THR A 125 -1.88 -1.47 14.66
CA THR A 125 -0.49 -1.18 15.05
C THR A 125 0.46 -2.18 14.41
N CYS A 126 1.71 -1.78 14.20
CA CYS A 126 2.80 -2.70 13.93
C CYS A 126 3.28 -3.27 15.27
N ARG A 127 3.29 -4.60 15.40
CA ARG A 127 3.72 -5.32 16.62
C ARG A 127 4.87 -6.25 16.30
N LEU A 128 5.91 -5.69 15.71
CA LEU A 128 7.18 -6.38 15.50
C LEU A 128 8.13 -6.00 16.62
N GLN A 129 8.83 -6.99 17.17
CA GLN A 129 9.78 -6.77 18.27
C GLN A 129 10.85 -5.75 17.85
N GLY A 130 11.11 -4.77 18.71
CA GLY A 130 12.10 -3.72 18.46
C GLY A 130 11.73 -2.70 17.38
N VAL A 131 10.47 -2.70 16.90
CA VAL A 131 10.01 -1.78 15.89
C VAL A 131 8.88 -0.90 16.40
N GLU A 132 9.15 0.40 16.51
CA GLU A 132 8.13 1.42 16.74
C GLU A 132 7.91 2.22 15.47
N LYS A 133 6.71 2.18 14.92
CA LYS A 133 6.29 3.04 13.80
C LYS A 133 4.95 3.66 14.13
N ASN A 134 4.91 4.99 14.12
CA ASN A 134 3.65 5.71 14.16
C ASN A 134 3.01 5.66 12.76
N ILE A 135 1.97 4.83 12.61
CA ILE A 135 1.26 4.63 11.36
C ILE A 135 -0.03 5.46 11.42
N GLN A 136 -0.28 6.27 10.39
CA GLN A 136 -1.53 7.03 10.29
C GLN A 136 -2.70 6.07 10.19
N LYS A 137 -3.67 6.17 11.12
CA LYS A 137 -4.88 5.34 11.11
C LYS A 137 -6.02 6.08 10.45
N ILE A 138 -6.66 5.43 9.47
CA ILE A 138 -7.75 5.99 8.68
C ILE A 138 -9.00 5.13 8.84
N ILE A 139 -10.15 5.76 8.96
CA ILE A 139 -11.45 5.10 8.96
C ILE A 139 -12.29 5.62 7.81
N PHE A 140 -12.81 4.71 7.01
CA PHE A 140 -13.83 5.03 6.01
C PHE A 140 -15.23 4.93 6.62
N SER A 141 -15.95 6.04 6.61
CA SER A 141 -17.29 6.14 7.19
C SER A 141 -18.19 7.04 6.35
N ASN A 142 -19.47 6.67 6.25
CA ASN A 142 -20.48 7.52 5.61
C ASN A 142 -20.97 8.66 6.52
N LYS A 143 -20.55 8.69 7.77
CA LYS A 143 -20.90 9.73 8.75
C LYS A 143 -19.64 10.45 9.20
N LYS A 144 -19.74 11.76 9.43
CA LYS A 144 -18.67 12.54 10.09
C LYS A 144 -18.54 12.07 11.53
N ASN A 145 -17.58 11.21 11.80
CA ASN A 145 -17.29 10.73 13.15
C ASN A 145 -15.90 11.24 13.56
N LYS A 146 -15.82 11.89 14.70
CA LYS A 146 -14.53 12.19 15.35
C LYS A 146 -14.18 11.01 16.25
N ILE A 147 -13.27 10.17 15.83
CA ILE A 147 -12.75 9.05 16.64
C ILE A 147 -11.33 9.41 17.03
N LYS A 148 -11.07 9.39 18.33
CA LYS A 148 -9.73 9.71 18.87
C LYS A 148 -8.66 8.84 18.20
N ASN A 149 -7.56 9.44 17.77
CA ASN A 149 -6.42 8.78 17.12
C ASN A 149 -6.69 8.22 15.70
N TYR A 150 -7.81 8.58 15.07
CA TYR A 150 -8.12 8.17 13.70
C TYR A 150 -8.46 9.38 12.83
N LEU A 151 -7.96 9.36 11.60
CA LEU A 151 -8.45 10.24 10.56
C LEU A 151 -9.72 9.62 9.97
N SER A 152 -10.86 10.26 10.22
CA SER A 152 -12.12 9.82 9.63
C SER A 152 -12.30 10.48 8.27
N LEU A 153 -12.31 9.68 7.21
CA LEU A 153 -12.63 10.12 5.87
C LEU A 153 -14.10 9.84 5.59
N ASN A 154 -14.84 10.91 5.36
CA ASN A 154 -16.26 10.81 5.01
C ASN A 154 -16.33 10.76 3.49
N VAL A 155 -17.04 9.79 3.03
CA VAL A 155 -17.72 9.67 1.93
C VAL A 155 -17.51 9.52 0.50
N ASP A 156 -17.32 10.26 -0.32
CA ASP A 156 -16.88 10.05 -1.68
C ASP A 156 -15.35 10.04 -1.72
N PHE A 157 -14.77 9.02 -1.06
CA PHE A 157 -13.32 8.96 -0.99
C PHE A 157 -12.68 8.66 -2.38
N LYS A 158 -13.48 8.28 -3.40
CA LYS A 158 -13.05 8.32 -4.78
C LYS A 158 -12.72 9.74 -5.19
N LYS A 159 -13.64 10.67 -4.93
CA LYS A 159 -13.43 12.10 -5.14
C LYS A 159 -12.26 12.60 -4.31
N LEU A 160 -12.20 12.25 -3.03
CA LEU A 160 -11.11 12.62 -2.15
C LEU A 160 -9.75 12.13 -2.64
N LEU A 161 -9.66 10.89 -3.13
CA LEU A 161 -8.40 10.31 -3.61
C LEU A 161 -7.96 10.86 -4.96
N TYR A 162 -8.88 11.25 -5.83
CA TYR A 162 -8.54 11.71 -7.19
C TYR A 162 -8.59 13.23 -7.35
N GLU A 163 -9.47 13.93 -6.63
CA GLU A 163 -9.67 15.37 -6.78
C GLU A 163 -9.04 16.17 -5.63
N ASP A 164 -9.22 15.75 -4.37
CA ASP A 164 -8.64 16.44 -3.20
C ASP A 164 -7.45 15.68 -2.62
N PHE A 165 -6.36 15.71 -3.35
CA PHE A 165 -5.12 15.09 -2.95
C PHE A 165 -4.36 15.86 -1.87
N SER A 166 -4.74 17.12 -1.60
CA SER A 166 -4.04 18.00 -0.65
C SER A 166 -3.95 17.39 0.75
N LEU A 167 -4.99 16.69 1.21
CA LEU A 167 -5.02 16.03 2.51
C LEU A 167 -3.86 15.02 2.67
N PHE A 168 -3.66 14.16 1.69
CA PHE A 168 -2.60 13.14 1.76
C PHE A 168 -1.21 13.75 1.58
N ARG A 169 -1.09 14.84 0.81
CA ARG A 169 0.17 15.59 0.70
C ARG A 169 0.56 16.25 2.02
N ASN A 170 -0.38 16.90 2.69
CA ASN A 170 -0.16 17.53 3.99
C ASN A 170 0.24 16.50 5.06
N LEU A 171 -0.32 15.29 4.98
CA LEU A 171 0.02 14.18 5.87
C LEU A 171 1.27 13.39 5.43
N GLN A 172 1.85 13.72 4.28
CA GLN A 172 2.99 12.99 3.66
C GLN A 172 2.73 11.49 3.46
N VAL A 173 1.47 11.10 3.25
CA VAL A 173 1.04 9.71 3.03
C VAL A 173 1.26 9.33 1.58
N GLN A 174 2.24 8.48 1.30
CA GLN A 174 2.54 7.95 -0.04
C GLN A 174 1.93 6.58 -0.28
N SER A 175 1.55 5.87 0.78
CA SER A 175 1.03 4.51 0.71
C SER A 175 -0.04 4.24 1.76
N ILE A 176 -1.13 3.58 1.35
CA ILE A 176 -2.24 3.19 2.21
C ILE A 176 -2.46 1.68 2.11
N LEU A 177 -2.41 0.99 3.25
CA LEU A 177 -2.83 -0.39 3.38
C LEU A 177 -4.28 -0.45 3.84
N ILE A 178 -5.17 -0.95 3.01
CA ILE A 178 -6.58 -1.13 3.35
C ILE A 178 -6.77 -2.55 3.89
N GLU A 179 -6.94 -2.65 5.20
CA GLU A 179 -7.25 -3.88 5.93
C GLU A 179 -8.74 -3.90 6.30
N GLY A 180 -9.60 -3.66 5.34
CA GLY A 180 -11.03 -3.61 5.56
C GLY A 180 -11.69 -4.99 5.65
N GLY A 181 -12.91 -5.01 6.20
CA GLY A 181 -13.82 -6.13 5.98
C GLY A 181 -14.19 -6.26 4.51
N ILE A 182 -14.86 -7.37 4.17
CA ILE A 182 -15.23 -7.70 2.79
C ILE A 182 -15.98 -6.58 2.05
N SER A 183 -16.82 -5.81 2.76
CA SER A 183 -17.58 -4.71 2.14
C SER A 183 -16.67 -3.59 1.66
N THR A 184 -15.71 -3.16 2.50
CA THR A 184 -14.71 -2.16 2.13
C THR A 184 -13.84 -2.67 0.98
N PHE A 185 -13.37 -3.92 1.07
CA PHE A 185 -12.58 -4.55 0.02
C PHE A 185 -13.32 -4.55 -1.34
N LYS A 186 -14.58 -5.03 -1.36
CA LYS A 186 -15.42 -5.04 -2.57
C LYS A 186 -15.69 -3.63 -3.11
N TYR A 187 -15.88 -2.65 -2.22
CA TYR A 187 -16.08 -1.27 -2.65
C TYR A 187 -14.88 -0.75 -3.46
N PHE A 188 -13.66 -0.93 -2.94
CA PHE A 188 -12.45 -0.51 -3.65
C PHE A 188 -12.24 -1.27 -4.96
N LEU A 189 -12.54 -2.57 -4.98
CA LEU A 189 -12.51 -3.36 -6.23
C LEU A 189 -13.47 -2.79 -7.28
N ASN A 190 -14.72 -2.55 -6.90
CA ASN A 190 -15.77 -2.07 -7.82
C ASN A 190 -15.47 -0.65 -8.36
N CYS A 191 -14.78 0.16 -7.57
CA CYS A 191 -14.35 1.50 -7.99
C CYS A 191 -13.05 1.50 -8.77
N ASN A 192 -12.39 0.36 -8.93
CA ASN A 192 -11.03 0.22 -9.48
C ASN A 192 -10.02 1.16 -8.79
N LEU A 193 -10.10 1.25 -7.44
CA LEU A 193 -9.30 2.14 -6.60
C LEU A 193 -8.24 1.37 -5.84
N PHE A 194 -7.29 0.78 -6.55
CA PHE A 194 -6.15 0.08 -5.96
C PHE A 194 -5.00 -0.04 -6.98
N ASP A 195 -3.82 -0.35 -6.48
CA ASP A 195 -2.63 -0.65 -7.28
C ASP A 195 -2.19 -2.11 -7.08
N GLU A 196 -2.56 -2.70 -5.95
CA GLU A 196 -2.15 -4.04 -5.58
C GLU A 196 -3.19 -4.70 -4.67
N ILE A 197 -3.48 -5.98 -4.92
CA ILE A 197 -4.34 -6.80 -4.05
C ILE A 197 -3.49 -7.88 -3.40
N ILE A 198 -3.61 -8.03 -2.10
CA ILE A 198 -3.01 -9.11 -1.31
C ILE A 198 -4.13 -9.96 -0.71
N VAL A 199 -4.17 -11.22 -1.06
CA VAL A 199 -5.09 -12.19 -0.45
C VAL A 199 -4.28 -13.19 0.37
N CYS A 200 -4.55 -13.24 1.67
CA CYS A 200 -4.02 -14.26 2.57
C CYS A 200 -5.05 -15.38 2.67
N GLN A 201 -4.84 -16.48 1.94
CA GLN A 201 -5.76 -17.62 1.97
C GLN A 201 -5.27 -18.67 2.95
N SER A 202 -6.07 -18.91 3.96
CA SER A 202 -5.81 -19.94 4.97
C SER A 202 -6.22 -21.33 4.46
N ASN A 203 -5.60 -22.37 5.04
CA ASN A 203 -5.94 -23.76 4.76
C ASN A 203 -7.26 -24.20 5.44
N MET A 204 -7.82 -23.37 6.30
CA MET A 204 -9.03 -23.66 7.07
C MET A 204 -10.28 -23.61 6.20
N ILE A 205 -11.23 -24.48 6.52
CA ILE A 205 -12.59 -24.46 5.96
C ILE A 205 -13.53 -23.89 7.02
N ILE A 206 -14.20 -22.80 6.70
CA ILE A 206 -15.19 -22.18 7.59
C ILE A 206 -16.57 -22.70 7.22
N LYS A 207 -17.26 -23.28 8.19
CA LYS A 207 -18.68 -23.71 8.10
C LYS A 207 -19.58 -22.61 8.66
N ASN A 208 -20.83 -22.56 8.18
CA ASN A 208 -21.90 -21.67 8.69
C ASN A 208 -21.59 -20.16 8.67
N SER A 209 -20.70 -19.70 7.79
CA SER A 209 -20.48 -18.28 7.59
C SER A 209 -21.51 -17.69 6.61
N SER A 210 -21.91 -16.45 6.85
CA SER A 210 -22.85 -15.74 5.97
C SER A 210 -22.22 -15.48 4.59
N LYS A 211 -23.01 -15.65 3.53
CA LYS A 211 -22.62 -15.36 2.13
C LYS A 211 -22.12 -13.92 1.91
N LYS A 212 -22.52 -12.97 2.75
CA LYS A 212 -22.02 -11.59 2.70
C LYS A 212 -20.49 -11.49 2.92
N TYR A 213 -19.88 -12.48 3.61
CA TYR A 213 -18.45 -12.55 3.87
C TYR A 213 -17.67 -13.37 2.83
N PHE A 214 -18.32 -13.81 1.76
CA PHE A 214 -17.69 -14.63 0.72
C PHE A 214 -16.98 -13.81 -0.32
N LEU A 215 -15.75 -14.26 -0.70
CA LEU A 215 -14.94 -13.77 -1.79
C LEU A 215 -14.49 -14.95 -2.67
N SER A 216 -14.76 -14.88 -3.96
CA SER A 216 -14.37 -15.91 -4.93
C SER A 216 -12.94 -15.70 -5.40
N MET A 217 -12.03 -16.62 -5.06
CA MET A 217 -10.66 -16.64 -5.61
C MET A 217 -10.64 -16.86 -7.12
N LYS A 218 -11.61 -17.66 -7.64
CA LYS A 218 -11.76 -17.86 -9.10
C LYS A 218 -12.06 -16.52 -9.79
N SER A 219 -12.99 -15.74 -9.24
CA SER A 219 -13.31 -14.42 -9.78
C SER A 219 -12.11 -13.47 -9.75
N LEU A 220 -11.34 -13.43 -8.66
CA LEU A 220 -10.13 -12.61 -8.59
C LEU A 220 -9.10 -13.02 -9.64
N LYS A 221 -8.84 -14.33 -9.81
CA LYS A 221 -7.90 -14.86 -10.80
C LYS A 221 -8.33 -14.60 -12.25
N ASN A 222 -9.62 -14.49 -12.50
CA ASN A 222 -10.13 -14.22 -13.84
C ASN A 222 -10.09 -12.72 -14.20
N ASN A 223 -10.22 -11.84 -13.20
CA ASN A 223 -10.35 -10.40 -13.43
C ASN A 223 -9.03 -9.63 -13.22
N PHE A 224 -8.06 -10.21 -12.50
CA PHE A 224 -6.82 -9.52 -12.15
C PHE A 224 -5.61 -10.40 -12.44
N LYS A 225 -4.52 -9.77 -12.86
CA LYS A 225 -3.28 -10.47 -13.16
C LYS A 225 -2.60 -10.97 -11.89
N LEU A 226 -2.46 -12.29 -11.74
CA LEU A 226 -1.68 -12.88 -10.66
C LEU A 226 -0.20 -12.58 -10.88
N LYS A 227 0.39 -11.76 -10.01
CA LYS A 227 1.81 -11.38 -10.06
C LYS A 227 2.70 -12.41 -9.38
N SER A 228 2.26 -12.92 -8.24
CA SER A 228 2.97 -13.96 -7.48
C SER A 228 2.04 -14.68 -6.51
N SER A 229 2.40 -15.92 -6.19
CA SER A 229 1.84 -16.64 -5.05
C SER A 229 2.96 -17.38 -4.34
N TYR A 230 2.90 -17.44 -3.03
CA TYR A 230 3.89 -18.15 -2.21
C TYR A 230 3.27 -18.66 -0.93
N GLN A 231 3.78 -19.80 -0.47
CA GLN A 231 3.39 -20.41 0.78
C GLN A 231 4.02 -19.62 1.94
N TYR A 232 3.22 -19.33 2.97
CA TYR A 232 3.68 -18.65 4.18
C TYR A 232 3.12 -19.36 5.41
N GLY A 233 3.91 -20.25 6.00
CA GLY A 233 3.40 -21.21 6.98
C GLY A 233 2.38 -22.15 6.33
N GLN A 234 1.20 -22.26 6.94
CA GLN A 234 0.10 -23.09 6.43
C GLN A 234 -0.79 -22.35 5.41
N ASP A 235 -0.58 -21.06 5.21
CA ASP A 235 -1.40 -20.21 4.36
C ASP A 235 -0.71 -19.90 3.05
N THR A 236 -1.49 -19.51 2.04
CA THR A 236 -0.96 -19.03 0.76
C THR A 236 -1.25 -17.54 0.60
N ILE A 237 -0.21 -16.80 0.28
CA ILE A 237 -0.32 -15.36 -0.02
C ILE A 237 -0.36 -15.19 -1.54
N TYR A 238 -1.43 -14.61 -2.05
CA TYR A 238 -1.58 -14.24 -3.44
C TYR A 238 -1.46 -12.73 -3.60
N LYS A 239 -0.74 -12.33 -4.63
CA LYS A 239 -0.57 -10.93 -5.02
C LYS A 239 -1.06 -10.73 -6.44
N PHE A 240 -2.04 -9.83 -6.59
CA PHE A 240 -2.57 -9.43 -7.88
C PHE A 240 -2.27 -7.96 -8.17
N VAL A 241 -2.25 -7.63 -9.43
CA VAL A 241 -2.20 -6.28 -9.98
C VAL A 241 -3.25 -6.17 -11.08
N ASP A 242 -3.60 -4.96 -11.44
CA ASP A 242 -4.50 -4.69 -12.57
C ASP A 242 -3.90 -5.13 -13.91
#